data_061937bc62ee05f137205ab919570a9a
#
_entry.id   061937bc62ee05f137205ab919570a9a
#
_cell.length_a   1.000
_cell.length_b   1.000
_cell.length_c   1.000
_cell.angle_alpha   90.00
_cell.angle_beta   90.00
_cell.angle_gamma   90.00
#
_symmetry.space_group_name_H-M   'P 1'
#
loop_
_entity.id
_entity.type
_entity.pdbx_description
1 polymer ?
#
loop_
_entity_poly.entity_id
_entity_poly.type
_entity_poly.pdbx_seq_one_letter_code
_entity_poly.pdbx_strand_id
1 'polypeptide(L)'
;MADTKIIAATLEVFQECEVRSFPVDCCSLLRHYGYKVYTYKELKMKNNELYEMCMGYSDDAFQDGCTGIIAYNQDKPAGRSRFSLMHELGHHVFAHVGNSSRNEREANAFASNLLAPRMAIHYAHCHSASDVAHIFEL
;
A
#
# COMPACT_ATOMS: atom_id res chain seq x y z
N MET A 1 -5.08 19.05 7.23
CA MET A 1 -5.95 18.30 8.15
C MET A 1 -6.31 16.96 7.50
N ALA A 2 -6.14 15.85 8.21
CA ALA A 2 -6.48 14.54 7.68
C ALA A 2 -8.01 14.42 7.55
N ASP A 3 -8.46 13.90 6.43
CA ASP A 3 -9.87 13.61 6.18
C ASP A 3 -10.36 12.54 7.17
N THR A 4 -11.47 12.78 7.83
CA THR A 4 -12.11 11.85 8.76
C THR A 4 -12.35 10.48 8.11
N LYS A 5 -12.73 10.46 6.84
CA LYS A 5 -12.93 9.24 6.05
C LYS A 5 -11.65 8.42 5.96
N ILE A 6 -10.52 9.07 5.72
CA ILE A 6 -9.20 8.42 5.63
C ILE A 6 -8.81 7.82 7.00
N ILE A 7 -8.97 8.59 8.06
CA ILE A 7 -8.67 8.13 9.42
C ILE A 7 -9.53 6.93 9.78
N ALA A 8 -10.83 7.00 9.53
CA ALA A 8 -11.76 5.92 9.84
C ALA A 8 -11.40 4.63 9.08
N ALA A 9 -11.09 4.74 7.80
CA ALA A 9 -10.68 3.61 6.97
C ALA A 9 -9.38 2.98 7.47
N THR A 10 -8.40 3.81 7.86
CA THR A 10 -7.13 3.34 8.41
C THR A 10 -7.34 2.57 9.71
N LEU A 11 -8.14 3.11 10.62
CA LEU A 11 -8.44 2.45 11.90
C LEU A 11 -9.15 1.12 11.69
N GLU A 12 -10.06 1.05 10.74
CA GLU A 12 -10.77 -0.18 10.41
C GLU A 12 -9.79 -1.26 9.91
N VAL A 13 -8.85 -0.90 9.03
CA VAL A 13 -7.82 -1.82 8.56
C VAL A 13 -6.95 -2.31 9.72
N PHE A 14 -6.51 -1.40 10.59
CA PHE A 14 -5.71 -1.76 11.76
C PHE A 14 -6.44 -2.73 12.68
N GLN A 15 -7.72 -2.51 12.89
CA GLN A 15 -8.55 -3.36 13.73
C GLN A 15 -8.77 -4.74 13.11
N GLU A 16 -9.17 -4.79 11.83
CA GLU A 16 -9.41 -6.05 11.12
C GLU A 16 -8.16 -6.90 11.00
N CYS A 17 -7.02 -6.28 10.71
CA CYS A 17 -5.75 -6.98 10.50
C CYS A 17 -4.91 -7.12 11.78
N GLU A 18 -5.43 -6.64 12.91
CA GLU A 18 -4.74 -6.70 14.21
C GLU A 18 -3.35 -6.07 14.19
N VAL A 19 -3.22 -4.92 13.54
CA VAL A 19 -1.96 -4.19 13.48
C VAL A 19 -1.63 -3.62 14.85
N ARG A 20 -0.49 -4.01 15.43
CA ARG A 20 -0.09 -3.63 16.79
C ARG A 20 1.27 -2.95 16.85
N SER A 21 1.99 -2.90 15.75
CA SER A 21 3.32 -2.35 15.71
C SER A 21 3.66 -1.81 14.33
N PHE A 22 4.67 -0.96 14.26
CA PHE A 22 5.18 -0.39 13.03
C PHE A 22 6.66 -0.76 12.88
N PRO A 23 7.15 -0.87 11.65
CA PRO A 23 6.42 -0.69 10.37
C PRO A 23 5.39 -1.80 10.13
N VAL A 24 4.30 -1.47 9.42
CA VAL A 24 3.26 -2.46 9.11
C VAL A 24 3.76 -3.45 8.04
N ASP A 25 3.28 -4.69 8.13
CA ASP A 25 3.54 -5.70 7.11
C ASP A 25 2.54 -5.56 5.96
N CYS A 26 2.93 -4.81 4.92
CA CYS A 26 2.05 -4.50 3.79
C CYS A 26 1.52 -5.74 3.08
N CYS A 27 2.38 -6.73 2.87
CA CYS A 27 1.98 -7.97 2.19
C CYS A 27 0.95 -8.75 3.01
N SER A 28 1.10 -8.80 4.33
CA SER A 28 0.12 -9.44 5.21
C SER A 28 -1.23 -8.75 5.16
N LEU A 29 -1.26 -7.42 5.14
CA LEU A 29 -2.50 -6.66 5.01
C LEU A 29 -3.22 -7.01 3.71
N LEU A 30 -2.49 -7.02 2.60
CA LEU A 30 -3.07 -7.36 1.30
C LEU A 30 -3.60 -8.79 1.26
N ARG A 31 -2.88 -9.74 1.84
CA ARG A 31 -3.33 -11.13 1.91
C ARG A 31 -4.59 -11.29 2.76
N HIS A 32 -4.72 -10.51 3.82
CA HIS A 32 -5.93 -10.50 4.63
C HIS A 32 -7.17 -10.16 3.80
N TYR A 33 -7.03 -9.24 2.84
CA TYR A 33 -8.11 -8.83 1.94
C TYR A 33 -8.25 -9.75 0.71
N GLY A 34 -7.56 -10.87 0.70
CA GLY A 34 -7.73 -11.91 -0.33
C GLY A 34 -6.80 -11.79 -1.53
N TYR A 35 -5.85 -10.85 -1.52
CA TYR A 35 -4.89 -10.71 -2.61
C TYR A 35 -3.79 -11.75 -2.55
N LYS A 36 -3.35 -12.19 -3.72
CA LYS A 36 -2.11 -12.94 -3.90
C LYS A 36 -1.03 -11.94 -4.23
N VAL A 37 0.02 -11.89 -3.42
CA VAL A 37 1.07 -10.87 -3.54
C VAL A 37 2.34 -11.49 -4.10
N TYR A 38 2.84 -10.91 -5.19
CA TYR A 38 4.08 -11.35 -5.85
C TYR A 38 4.99 -10.16 -6.14
N THR A 39 6.30 -10.41 -6.16
CA THR A 39 7.20 -9.47 -6.82
C THR A 39 7.05 -9.62 -8.34
N TYR A 40 7.47 -8.61 -9.09
CA TYR A 40 7.47 -8.72 -10.56
C TYR A 40 8.35 -9.87 -11.02
N LYS A 41 9.45 -10.13 -10.33
CA LYS A 41 10.33 -11.27 -10.65
C LYS A 41 9.60 -12.60 -10.47
N GLU A 42 8.92 -12.79 -9.36
CA GLU A 42 8.12 -13.99 -9.10
C GLU A 42 6.99 -14.12 -10.12
N LEU A 43 6.30 -13.02 -10.43
CA LEU A 43 5.20 -13.02 -11.38
C LEU A 43 5.66 -13.41 -12.78
N LYS A 44 6.82 -12.90 -13.20
CA LYS A 44 7.39 -13.22 -14.51
C LYS A 44 7.61 -14.71 -14.69
N MET A 45 8.08 -15.39 -13.64
CA MET A 45 8.30 -16.84 -13.68
C MET A 45 6.99 -17.63 -13.63
N LYS A 46 5.98 -17.11 -12.97
CA LYS A 46 4.70 -17.80 -12.78
C LYS A 46 3.72 -17.55 -13.92
N ASN A 47 3.64 -16.32 -14.40
CA ASN A 47 2.73 -15.91 -15.47
C ASN A 47 3.32 -14.72 -16.23
N ASN A 48 4.10 -15.03 -17.27
CA ASN A 48 4.82 -14.01 -18.02
C ASN A 48 3.88 -13.04 -18.75
N GLU A 49 2.72 -13.50 -19.21
CA GLU A 49 1.73 -12.62 -19.88
C GLU A 49 1.21 -11.56 -18.93
N LEU A 50 0.87 -11.96 -17.71
CA LEU A 50 0.40 -11.03 -16.68
C LEU A 50 1.51 -10.07 -16.26
N TYR A 51 2.75 -10.57 -16.14
CA TYR A 51 3.91 -9.72 -15.86
C TYR A 51 4.09 -8.64 -16.92
N GLU A 52 4.03 -9.00 -18.20
CA GLU A 52 4.17 -8.04 -19.32
C GLU A 52 3.07 -6.98 -19.25
N MET A 53 1.84 -7.39 -18.95
CA MET A 53 0.73 -6.47 -18.80
C MET A 53 0.95 -5.50 -17.62
N CYS A 54 1.37 -6.02 -16.47
CA CYS A 54 1.66 -5.21 -15.28
C CYS A 54 2.75 -4.17 -15.57
N MET A 55 3.84 -4.58 -16.19
CA MET A 55 4.94 -3.68 -16.55
C MET A 55 4.51 -2.61 -17.55
N GLY A 56 3.58 -2.94 -18.44
CA GLY A 56 3.04 -1.99 -19.40
C GLY A 56 2.20 -0.89 -18.72
N TYR A 57 1.63 -1.16 -17.57
CA TYR A 57 0.83 -0.19 -16.81
C TYR A 57 1.64 0.60 -15.79
N SER A 58 2.51 -0.07 -15.06
CA SER A 58 3.27 0.58 -14.00
C SER A 58 4.60 -0.13 -13.74
N ASP A 59 5.63 0.65 -13.55
CA ASP A 59 6.96 0.17 -13.16
C ASP A 59 7.05 -0.04 -11.63
N ASP A 60 6.07 0.39 -10.86
CA ASP A 60 6.06 0.29 -9.40
C ASP A 60 5.25 -0.89 -8.87
N ALA A 61 3.96 -0.92 -9.18
CA ALA A 61 3.05 -1.96 -8.73
C ALA A 61 1.79 -1.95 -9.58
N PHE A 62 1.12 -3.08 -9.64
CA PHE A 62 -0.13 -3.22 -10.38
C PHE A 62 -1.04 -4.23 -9.70
N GLN A 63 -2.34 -3.91 -9.67
CA GLN A 63 -3.39 -4.79 -9.17
C GLN A 63 -4.22 -5.31 -10.34
N ASP A 64 -4.37 -6.63 -10.44
CA ASP A 64 -5.26 -7.24 -11.40
C ASP A 64 -6.55 -7.68 -10.70
N GLY A 65 -7.63 -6.99 -10.99
CA GLY A 65 -8.93 -7.27 -10.39
C GLY A 65 -9.54 -8.60 -10.80
N CYS A 66 -9.15 -9.15 -11.96
CA CYS A 66 -9.69 -10.41 -12.45
C CYS A 66 -9.11 -11.62 -11.73
N THR A 67 -7.81 -11.59 -11.42
CA THR A 67 -7.11 -12.71 -10.79
C THR A 67 -6.94 -12.55 -9.28
N GLY A 68 -7.17 -11.35 -8.75
CA GLY A 68 -6.88 -11.03 -7.35
C GLY A 68 -5.38 -10.96 -7.04
N ILE A 69 -4.56 -10.79 -8.06
CA ILE A 69 -3.11 -10.68 -7.92
C ILE A 69 -2.71 -9.21 -7.82
N ILE A 70 -1.83 -8.92 -6.87
CA ILE A 70 -1.13 -7.65 -6.80
C ILE A 70 0.36 -7.94 -6.88
N ALA A 71 1.06 -7.21 -7.71
CA ALA A 71 2.50 -7.40 -7.92
C ALA A 71 3.24 -6.08 -7.81
N TYR A 72 4.47 -6.13 -7.35
CA TYR A 72 5.29 -4.95 -7.17
C TYR A 72 6.72 -5.17 -7.66
N ASN A 73 7.38 -4.08 -8.04
CA ASN A 73 8.75 -4.11 -8.53
C ASN A 73 9.72 -4.16 -7.34
N GLN A 74 10.38 -5.30 -7.14
CA GLN A 74 11.32 -5.52 -6.05
C GLN A 74 12.62 -4.72 -6.20
N ASP A 75 12.87 -4.14 -7.37
CA ASP A 75 14.07 -3.33 -7.64
C ASP A 75 13.91 -1.86 -7.22
N LYS A 76 12.70 -1.47 -6.80
CA LYS A 76 12.44 -0.13 -6.28
C LYS A 76 12.77 -0.06 -4.79
N PRO A 77 13.09 1.13 -4.25
CA PRO A 77 13.31 1.28 -2.81
C PRO A 77 12.12 0.75 -1.99
N ALA A 78 12.41 0.14 -0.84
CA ALA A 78 11.40 -0.48 0.01
C ALA A 78 10.26 0.47 0.38
N GLY A 79 10.57 1.72 0.72
CA GLY A 79 9.55 2.72 1.06
C GLY A 79 8.61 3.00 -0.09
N ARG A 80 9.13 3.07 -1.32
CA ARG A 80 8.33 3.28 -2.53
C ARG A 80 7.40 2.10 -2.81
N SER A 81 7.91 0.87 -2.66
CA SER A 81 7.11 -0.35 -2.82
C SER A 81 6.00 -0.43 -1.79
N ARG A 82 6.31 -0.13 -0.54
CA ARG A 82 5.32 -0.11 0.55
C ARG A 82 4.21 0.91 0.29
N PHE A 83 4.58 2.10 -0.17
CA PHE A 83 3.60 3.13 -0.55
C PHE A 83 2.72 2.67 -1.69
N SER A 84 3.32 2.13 -2.76
CA SER A 84 2.58 1.65 -3.93
C SER A 84 1.60 0.54 -3.57
N LEU A 85 2.00 -0.41 -2.73
CA LEU A 85 1.12 -1.50 -2.28
C LEU A 85 -0.05 -0.97 -1.45
N MET A 86 0.19 -0.02 -0.55
CA MET A 86 -0.89 0.55 0.27
C MET A 86 -1.79 1.50 -0.52
N HIS A 87 -1.26 2.13 -1.56
CA HIS A 87 -2.05 2.89 -2.53
C HIS A 87 -3.06 1.97 -3.22
N GLU A 88 -2.63 0.80 -3.67
CA GLU A 88 -3.53 -0.19 -4.28
C GLU A 88 -4.56 -0.71 -3.28
N LEU A 89 -4.17 -0.94 -2.04
CA LEU A 89 -5.12 -1.30 -0.98
C LEU A 89 -6.16 -0.19 -0.78
N GLY A 90 -5.76 1.06 -0.86
CA GLY A 90 -6.66 2.21 -0.78
C GLY A 90 -7.75 2.17 -1.84
N HIS A 91 -7.39 1.87 -3.08
CA HIS A 91 -8.38 1.69 -4.15
C HIS A 91 -9.40 0.60 -3.83
N HIS A 92 -8.95 -0.49 -3.23
CA HIS A 92 -9.82 -1.59 -2.80
C HIS A 92 -10.75 -1.17 -1.65
N VAL A 93 -10.19 -0.56 -0.60
CA VAL A 93 -10.93 -0.17 0.60
C VAL A 93 -12.03 0.83 0.29
N PHE A 94 -11.77 1.79 -0.62
CA PHE A 94 -12.76 2.79 -1.02
C PHE A 94 -13.60 2.36 -2.21
N ALA A 95 -13.42 1.14 -2.70
CA ALA A 95 -14.14 0.60 -3.86
C ALA A 95 -14.08 1.54 -5.08
N HIS A 96 -12.91 2.09 -5.35
CA HIS A 96 -12.71 3.02 -6.47
C HIS A 96 -12.92 2.32 -7.80
N VAL A 97 -13.60 3.03 -8.71
CA VAL A 97 -13.76 2.61 -10.09
C VAL A 97 -13.09 3.67 -10.98
N GLY A 98 -12.08 3.25 -11.74
CA GLY A 98 -11.32 4.14 -12.61
C GLY A 98 -10.25 4.95 -11.86
N ASN A 99 -9.51 5.74 -12.63
CA ASN A 99 -8.32 6.46 -12.18
C ASN A 99 -8.55 7.99 -12.15
N SER A 100 -9.69 8.45 -11.59
CA SER A 100 -9.91 9.88 -11.45
C SER A 100 -8.88 10.50 -10.51
N SER A 101 -8.61 11.80 -10.68
CA SER A 101 -7.70 12.53 -9.80
C SER A 101 -8.12 12.43 -8.33
N ARG A 102 -9.43 12.43 -8.08
CA ARG A 102 -9.99 12.27 -6.73
C ARG A 102 -9.64 10.91 -6.14
N ASN A 103 -9.85 9.83 -6.91
CA ASN A 103 -9.55 8.46 -6.46
C ASN A 103 -8.06 8.30 -6.19
N GLU A 104 -7.21 8.84 -7.03
CA GLU A 104 -5.75 8.78 -6.85
C GLU A 104 -5.32 9.55 -5.59
N ARG A 105 -5.85 10.73 -5.35
CA ARG A 105 -5.56 11.51 -4.14
C ARG A 105 -6.02 10.80 -2.89
N GLU A 106 -7.20 10.19 -2.93
CA GLU A 106 -7.76 9.46 -1.79
C GLU A 106 -6.91 8.22 -1.47
N ALA A 107 -6.50 7.47 -2.48
CA ALA A 107 -5.62 6.31 -2.30
C ALA A 107 -4.24 6.73 -1.76
N ASN A 108 -3.69 7.84 -2.24
CA ASN A 108 -2.42 8.38 -1.75
C ASN A 108 -2.53 8.82 -0.27
N ALA A 109 -3.60 9.51 0.09
CA ALA A 109 -3.82 9.94 1.46
C ALA A 109 -3.98 8.75 2.41
N PHE A 110 -4.71 7.74 1.98
CA PHE A 110 -4.86 6.49 2.73
C PHE A 110 -3.52 5.79 2.96
N ALA A 111 -2.72 5.62 1.90
CA ALA A 111 -1.41 4.98 2.00
C ALA A 111 -0.49 5.72 2.96
N SER A 112 -0.42 7.03 2.85
CA SER A 112 0.42 7.86 3.74
C SER A 112 -0.01 7.74 5.21
N ASN A 113 -1.31 7.81 5.47
CA ASN A 113 -1.84 7.74 6.82
C ASN A 113 -1.69 6.34 7.43
N LEU A 114 -1.87 5.29 6.64
CA LEU A 114 -1.73 3.92 7.11
C LEU A 114 -0.28 3.58 7.46
N LEU A 115 0.66 3.98 6.61
CA LEU A 115 2.07 3.65 6.79
C LEU A 115 2.72 4.42 7.96
N ALA A 116 2.30 5.66 8.20
CA ALA A 116 2.85 6.49 9.27
C ALA A 116 1.74 7.36 9.88
N PRO A 117 0.82 6.77 10.66
CA PRO A 117 -0.23 7.54 11.30
C PRO A 117 0.34 8.59 12.24
N ARG A 118 -0.29 9.75 12.28
CA ARG A 118 0.18 10.89 13.08
C ARG A 118 0.41 10.54 14.54
N MET A 119 -0.49 9.77 15.13
CA MET A 119 -0.37 9.32 16.52
C MET A 119 0.84 8.41 16.72
N ALA A 120 1.09 7.50 15.80
CA ALA A 120 2.24 6.61 15.86
C ALA A 120 3.56 7.38 15.75
N ILE A 121 3.60 8.39 14.88
CA ILE A 121 4.76 9.29 14.76
C ILE A 121 5.00 10.01 16.09
N HIS A 122 3.96 10.51 16.72
CA HIS A 122 4.04 11.17 18.03
C HIS A 122 4.58 10.23 19.10
N TYR A 123 4.04 9.03 19.22
CA TYR A 123 4.48 8.03 20.20
C TYR A 123 5.90 7.53 19.95
N ALA A 124 6.35 7.53 18.72
CA ALA A 124 7.73 7.15 18.37
C ALA A 124 8.75 8.27 18.65
N HIS A 125 8.29 9.44 19.10
CA HIS A 125 9.15 10.60 19.40
C HIS A 125 10.00 11.03 18.21
N CYS A 126 9.42 10.98 17.00
CA CYS A 126 10.10 11.47 15.80
C CYS A 126 10.25 12.98 15.83
N HIS A 127 11.45 13.48 15.52
CA HIS A 127 11.78 14.91 15.53
C HIS A 127 12.05 15.46 14.12
N SER A 128 12.06 14.59 13.10
CA SER A 128 12.36 14.98 11.72
C SER A 128 11.71 14.03 10.74
N ALA A 129 11.63 14.43 9.47
CA ALA A 129 11.19 13.55 8.39
C ALA A 129 12.11 12.34 8.24
N SER A 130 13.41 12.50 8.52
CA SER A 130 14.38 11.41 8.50
C SER A 130 14.07 10.35 9.55
N ASP A 131 13.68 10.76 10.77
CA ASP A 131 13.28 9.83 11.83
C ASP A 131 12.06 9.03 11.41
N VAL A 132 11.05 9.69 10.83
CA VAL A 132 9.84 9.04 10.34
C VAL A 132 10.18 8.01 9.25
N ALA A 133 11.00 8.40 8.27
CA ALA A 133 11.40 7.51 7.20
C ALA A 133 12.14 6.27 7.73
N HIS A 134 13.01 6.45 8.72
CA HIS A 134 13.78 5.36 9.31
C HIS A 134 12.90 4.38 10.10
N ILE A 135 12.05 4.90 11.00
CA ILE A 135 11.22 4.07 11.89
C ILE A 135 10.10 3.37 11.13
N PHE A 136 9.49 4.04 10.16
CA PHE A 136 8.34 3.50 9.43
C PHE A 136 8.69 2.90 8.07
N GLU A 137 9.96 2.84 7.72
CA GLU A 137 10.47 2.29 6.45
C GLU A 137 9.86 2.94 5.20
N LEU A 138 9.99 4.24 5.13
CA LEU A 138 9.46 5.04 4.03
C LEU A 138 10.53 5.50 3.05
#